data_23ee2dd4724565bc8b32b36a3599ba3c
#
_entry.id   23ee2dd4724565bc8b32b36a3599ba3c
#
_cell.length_a   1.000
_cell.length_b   1.000
_cell.length_c   1.000
_cell.angle_alpha   90.00
_cell.angle_beta   90.00
_cell.angle_gamma   90.00
#
_symmetry.space_group_name_H-M   'P 1'
#
loop_
_entity.id
_entity.type
_entity.pdbx_description
1 polymer ?
#
loop_
_entity_poly.entity_id
_entity_poly.type
_entity_poly.pdbx_seq_one_letter_code
_entity_poly.pdbx_strand_id
1 'polypeptide(L)'
;MSNYKLILLRHGESEWNAKNLFTGWVDVSLSAQGIAEASKGGAMLADRGLLPDVVHTSLLRRAIHTSQLALDACDRHWIPVKRSWRLNERHYGALQGKDKAQTLAEYGEEQFMLWRRSYDTPPPAIEIGSEFSQDADARYADLGADMPLTECLKDVVVRMIPYWESSIIPDLKSGQTVLVTAHGNSLRALVKHLDGISDEDIAGLNIPTGIPLYYELDSNFAPVKKGGEYLDPAAAADAIKAVANQGKK
;
A
#
# COMPACT_ATOMS: atom_id res chain seq x y z
N MET A 1 6.15 -22.01 20.52
CA MET A 1 5.37 -21.97 19.28
C MET A 1 6.11 -21.04 18.35
N SER A 2 6.34 -21.43 17.10
CA SER A 2 7.02 -20.55 16.14
C SER A 2 6.06 -19.42 15.73
N ASN A 3 6.50 -18.18 15.84
CA ASN A 3 5.75 -17.01 15.40
C ASN A 3 5.78 -16.91 13.87
N TYR A 4 4.75 -16.32 13.27
CA TYR A 4 4.68 -16.09 11.84
C TYR A 4 5.41 -14.80 11.45
N LYS A 5 5.98 -14.77 10.24
CA LYS A 5 6.76 -13.63 9.73
C LYS A 5 6.03 -12.95 8.58
N LEU A 6 5.61 -11.72 8.80
CA LEU A 6 4.95 -10.88 7.81
C LEU A 6 5.81 -9.63 7.55
N ILE A 7 6.04 -9.33 6.28
CA ILE A 7 6.78 -8.14 5.85
C ILE A 7 5.85 -7.30 4.99
N LEU A 8 5.71 -6.02 5.30
CA LEU A 8 4.94 -5.06 4.52
C LEU A 8 5.90 -4.11 3.84
N LEU A 9 5.76 -3.93 2.53
CA LEU A 9 6.59 -3.03 1.74
C LEU A 9 5.70 -2.13 0.87
N ARG A 10 5.66 -0.84 1.16
CA ARG A 10 5.03 0.10 0.25
C ARG A 10 5.90 0.29 -0.99
N HIS A 11 5.27 0.33 -2.16
CA HIS A 11 5.98 0.59 -3.42
C HIS A 11 6.86 1.84 -3.33
N GLY A 12 7.98 1.86 -4.04
CA GLY A 12 8.85 3.01 -4.17
C GLY A 12 8.13 4.23 -4.75
N GLU A 13 8.73 5.40 -4.69
CA GLU A 13 8.16 6.63 -5.23
C GLU A 13 7.71 6.42 -6.69
N SER A 14 6.47 6.78 -7.01
CA SER A 14 5.97 6.78 -8.39
C SER A 14 6.16 8.14 -9.06
N GLU A 15 6.12 8.16 -10.40
CA GLU A 15 6.17 9.42 -11.17
C GLU A 15 5.13 10.45 -10.71
N TRP A 16 3.93 10.00 -10.31
CA TRP A 16 2.89 10.87 -9.81
C TRP A 16 3.06 11.24 -8.34
N ASN A 17 3.74 10.43 -7.54
CA ASN A 17 4.17 10.86 -6.21
C ASN A 17 5.17 12.02 -6.31
N ALA A 18 6.16 11.90 -7.22
CA ALA A 18 7.14 12.96 -7.48
C ALA A 18 6.49 14.27 -7.96
N LYS A 19 5.43 14.16 -8.77
CA LYS A 19 4.62 15.29 -9.27
C LYS A 19 3.54 15.78 -8.31
N ASN A 20 3.44 15.23 -7.11
CA ASN A 20 2.42 15.55 -6.10
C ASN A 20 0.97 15.33 -6.57
N LEU A 21 0.71 14.38 -7.47
CA LEU A 21 -0.63 14.08 -7.98
C LEU A 21 -1.32 12.97 -7.18
N PHE A 22 -2.66 12.99 -7.15
CA PHE A 22 -3.46 11.87 -6.68
C PHE A 22 -3.40 10.73 -7.70
N THR A 23 -2.93 9.55 -7.28
CA THR A 23 -2.69 8.43 -8.19
C THR A 23 -3.85 7.43 -8.21
N GLY A 24 -4.25 6.91 -7.06
CA GLY A 24 -5.30 5.89 -6.98
C GLY A 24 -5.00 4.64 -7.81
N TRP A 25 -5.96 4.27 -8.67
CA TRP A 25 -5.85 3.11 -9.56
C TRP A 25 -5.23 3.43 -10.92
N VAL A 26 -4.86 4.69 -11.18
CA VAL A 26 -4.09 5.01 -12.39
C VAL A 26 -2.75 4.28 -12.34
N ASP A 27 -2.41 3.60 -13.44
CA ASP A 27 -1.28 2.66 -13.48
C ASP A 27 0.01 3.35 -13.96
N VAL A 28 0.63 4.11 -13.05
CA VAL A 28 1.88 4.86 -13.29
C VAL A 28 3.12 4.06 -12.87
N SER A 29 4.25 4.37 -13.50
CA SER A 29 5.55 3.75 -13.23
C SER A 29 6.19 4.29 -11.95
N LEU A 30 7.22 3.59 -11.47
CA LEU A 30 8.15 4.12 -10.47
C LEU A 30 8.98 5.25 -11.08
N SER A 31 9.33 6.24 -10.27
CA SER A 31 10.39 7.20 -10.59
C SER A 31 11.78 6.54 -10.47
N ALA A 32 12.82 7.21 -10.93
CA ALA A 32 14.19 6.73 -10.73
C ALA A 32 14.53 6.56 -9.24
N GLN A 33 14.04 7.46 -8.38
CA GLN A 33 14.16 7.34 -6.93
C GLN A 33 13.40 6.11 -6.43
N GLY A 34 12.17 5.86 -6.89
CA GLY A 34 11.37 4.72 -6.48
C GLY A 34 11.99 3.37 -6.86
N ILE A 35 12.69 3.29 -7.98
CA ILE A 35 13.49 2.12 -8.38
C ILE A 35 14.62 1.87 -7.37
N ALA A 36 15.35 2.91 -6.99
CA ALA A 36 16.41 2.81 -5.99
C ALA A 36 15.87 2.43 -4.60
N GLU A 37 14.74 3.03 -4.19
CA GLU A 37 14.05 2.69 -2.94
C GLU A 37 13.64 1.21 -2.89
N ALA A 38 13.07 0.69 -3.98
CA ALA A 38 12.65 -0.70 -4.08
C ALA A 38 13.82 -1.68 -3.94
N SER A 39 14.94 -1.43 -4.65
CA SER A 39 16.15 -2.25 -4.55
C SER A 39 16.77 -2.16 -3.15
N LYS A 40 16.82 -0.96 -2.54
CA LYS A 40 17.30 -0.78 -1.17
C LYS A 40 16.43 -1.55 -0.17
N GLY A 41 15.10 -1.56 -0.35
CA GLY A 41 14.17 -2.35 0.47
C GLY A 41 14.50 -3.85 0.44
N GLY A 42 14.78 -4.40 -0.74
CA GLY A 42 15.23 -5.79 -0.89
C GLY A 42 16.59 -6.06 -0.23
N ALA A 43 17.56 -5.17 -0.37
CA ALA A 43 18.84 -5.29 0.31
C ALA A 43 18.69 -5.32 1.84
N MET A 44 17.81 -4.49 2.41
CA MET A 44 17.51 -4.52 3.85
C MET A 44 16.94 -5.88 4.29
N LEU A 45 16.12 -6.54 3.46
CA LEU A 45 15.60 -7.89 3.74
C LEU A 45 16.75 -8.91 3.79
N ALA A 46 17.66 -8.85 2.83
CA ALA A 46 18.84 -9.72 2.78
C ALA A 46 19.73 -9.53 4.01
N ASP A 47 20.06 -8.28 4.35
CA ASP A 47 20.94 -7.92 5.47
C ASP A 47 20.38 -8.40 6.82
N ARG A 48 19.05 -8.41 6.97
CA ARG A 48 18.36 -8.88 8.18
C ARG A 48 18.05 -10.38 8.16
N GLY A 49 18.36 -11.10 7.09
CA GLY A 49 18.00 -12.51 6.93
C GLY A 49 16.48 -12.76 6.90
N LEU A 50 15.69 -11.76 6.56
CA LEU A 50 14.22 -11.81 6.43
C LEU A 50 13.84 -12.13 4.99
N LEU A 51 14.30 -13.27 4.48
CA LEU A 51 14.07 -13.67 3.10
C LEU A 51 12.64 -14.18 2.91
N PRO A 52 11.85 -13.58 1.99
CA PRO A 52 10.49 -14.03 1.73
C PRO A 52 10.45 -15.37 0.99
N ASP A 53 9.40 -16.15 1.25
CA ASP A 53 9.08 -17.41 0.56
C ASP A 53 7.92 -17.26 -0.42
N VAL A 54 7.10 -16.22 -0.27
CA VAL A 54 6.00 -15.85 -1.16
C VAL A 54 5.77 -14.35 -1.11
N VAL A 55 5.35 -13.79 -2.25
CA VAL A 55 4.94 -12.38 -2.37
C VAL A 55 3.46 -12.27 -2.69
N HIS A 56 2.77 -11.38 -1.99
CA HIS A 56 1.45 -10.88 -2.36
C HIS A 56 1.58 -9.43 -2.84
N THR A 57 1.04 -9.11 -4.01
CA THR A 57 1.09 -7.74 -4.55
C THR A 57 -0.20 -7.38 -5.29
N SER A 58 -0.35 -6.10 -5.62
CA SER A 58 -1.51 -5.58 -6.35
C SER A 58 -1.44 -5.85 -7.85
N LEU A 59 -2.42 -5.34 -8.60
CA LEU A 59 -2.41 -5.31 -10.06
C LEU A 59 -1.77 -4.04 -10.65
N LEU A 60 -1.25 -3.14 -9.82
CA LEU A 60 -0.67 -1.88 -10.26
C LEU A 60 0.85 -2.02 -10.44
N ARG A 61 1.35 -1.58 -11.61
CA ARG A 61 2.76 -1.79 -12.03
C ARG A 61 3.79 -1.30 -11.02
N ARG A 62 3.55 -0.19 -10.33
CA ARG A 62 4.49 0.33 -9.33
C ARG A 62 4.72 -0.62 -8.16
N ALA A 63 3.69 -1.34 -7.69
CA ALA A 63 3.85 -2.36 -6.65
C ALA A 63 4.47 -3.64 -7.19
N ILE A 64 4.05 -4.08 -8.38
CA ILE A 64 4.62 -5.23 -9.07
C ILE A 64 6.11 -5.01 -9.33
N HIS A 65 6.50 -3.86 -9.87
CA HIS A 65 7.90 -3.55 -10.16
C HIS A 65 8.72 -3.41 -8.87
N THR A 66 8.15 -2.81 -7.81
CA THR A 66 8.81 -2.78 -6.49
C THR A 66 9.08 -4.18 -5.97
N SER A 67 8.11 -5.11 -6.07
CA SER A 67 8.33 -6.49 -5.62
C SER A 67 9.43 -7.18 -6.43
N GLN A 68 9.47 -7.00 -7.76
CA GLN A 68 10.51 -7.56 -8.63
C GLN A 68 11.90 -7.07 -8.23
N LEU A 69 12.08 -5.75 -8.07
CA LEU A 69 13.36 -5.14 -7.69
C LEU A 69 13.80 -5.56 -6.28
N ALA A 70 12.86 -5.66 -5.34
CA ALA A 70 13.16 -6.11 -3.98
C ALA A 70 13.57 -7.59 -3.96
N LEU A 71 12.88 -8.44 -4.72
CA LEU A 71 13.21 -9.87 -4.84
C LEU A 71 14.55 -10.10 -5.53
N ASP A 72 14.86 -9.31 -6.56
CA ASP A 72 16.15 -9.35 -7.23
C ASP A 72 17.28 -8.99 -6.27
N ALA A 73 17.10 -7.91 -5.49
CA ALA A 73 18.11 -7.43 -4.53
C ALA A 73 18.36 -8.39 -3.35
N CYS A 74 17.41 -9.28 -3.01
CA CYS A 74 17.57 -10.30 -1.96
C CYS A 74 17.73 -11.73 -2.50
N ASP A 75 17.96 -11.90 -3.81
CA ASP A 75 18.14 -13.19 -4.51
C ASP A 75 16.96 -14.16 -4.30
N ARG A 76 15.72 -13.61 -4.37
CA ARG A 76 14.47 -14.36 -4.20
C ARG A 76 13.50 -14.21 -5.39
N HIS A 77 13.98 -13.79 -6.56
CA HIS A 77 13.16 -13.57 -7.77
C HIS A 77 12.42 -14.82 -8.27
N TRP A 78 12.83 -16.02 -7.85
CA TRP A 78 12.27 -17.31 -8.23
C TRP A 78 11.05 -17.75 -7.41
N ILE A 79 10.71 -17.07 -6.30
CA ILE A 79 9.60 -17.46 -5.43
C ILE A 79 8.23 -17.12 -6.03
N PRO A 80 7.12 -17.77 -5.57
CA PRO A 80 5.78 -17.46 -6.03
C PRO A 80 5.36 -16.02 -5.77
N VAL A 81 4.69 -15.40 -6.75
CA VAL A 81 4.09 -14.07 -6.66
C VAL A 81 2.58 -14.16 -6.93
N LYS A 82 1.77 -13.84 -5.93
CA LYS A 82 0.31 -13.81 -6.00
C LYS A 82 -0.17 -12.36 -6.15
N ARG A 83 -1.01 -12.10 -7.16
CA ARG A 83 -1.54 -10.77 -7.46
C ARG A 83 -3.03 -10.70 -7.20
N SER A 84 -3.48 -9.58 -6.60
CA SER A 84 -4.90 -9.34 -6.37
C SER A 84 -5.21 -7.85 -6.42
N TRP A 85 -6.32 -7.48 -7.09
CA TRP A 85 -6.85 -6.13 -7.05
C TRP A 85 -7.21 -5.66 -5.63
N ARG A 86 -7.48 -6.60 -4.72
CA ARG A 86 -7.78 -6.31 -3.31
C ARG A 86 -6.62 -5.65 -2.57
N LEU A 87 -5.40 -5.75 -3.12
CA LEU A 87 -4.21 -5.05 -2.63
C LEU A 87 -3.93 -3.74 -3.36
N ASN A 88 -4.75 -3.33 -4.34
CA ASN A 88 -4.60 -2.04 -5.02
C ASN A 88 -4.65 -0.87 -4.03
N GLU A 89 -4.10 0.26 -4.45
CA GLU A 89 -4.28 1.53 -3.74
C GLU A 89 -5.77 1.87 -3.61
N ARG A 90 -6.11 2.73 -2.67
CA ARG A 90 -7.45 3.31 -2.56
C ARG A 90 -7.80 4.05 -3.86
N HIS A 91 -9.01 3.83 -4.36
CA HIS A 91 -9.51 4.54 -5.53
C HIS A 91 -9.85 5.98 -5.15
N TYR A 92 -9.11 6.95 -5.70
CA TYR A 92 -9.30 8.36 -5.36
C TYR A 92 -10.43 9.05 -6.13
N GLY A 93 -11.25 8.30 -6.88
CA GLY A 93 -12.39 8.85 -7.60
C GLY A 93 -11.99 9.96 -8.58
N ALA A 94 -12.78 11.02 -8.61
CA ALA A 94 -12.55 12.20 -9.47
C ALA A 94 -11.30 13.01 -9.10
N LEU A 95 -10.60 12.67 -8.01
CA LEU A 95 -9.32 13.29 -7.68
C LEU A 95 -8.14 12.67 -8.43
N GLN A 96 -8.29 11.49 -9.07
CA GLN A 96 -7.23 10.87 -9.86
C GLN A 96 -6.70 11.85 -10.92
N GLY A 97 -5.38 12.05 -10.96
CA GLY A 97 -4.70 12.99 -11.85
C GLY A 97 -4.64 14.43 -11.35
N LYS A 98 -5.41 14.81 -10.33
CA LYS A 98 -5.38 16.19 -9.80
C LYS A 98 -4.14 16.43 -8.94
N ASP A 99 -3.61 17.65 -9.00
CA ASP A 99 -2.54 18.11 -8.13
C ASP A 99 -3.05 18.33 -6.71
N LYS A 100 -2.29 17.86 -5.72
CA LYS A 100 -2.71 17.92 -4.31
C LYS A 100 -2.70 19.33 -3.75
N ALA A 101 -1.75 20.19 -4.16
CA ALA A 101 -1.68 21.57 -3.69
C ALA A 101 -2.81 22.41 -4.30
N GLN A 102 -3.11 22.21 -5.59
CA GLN A 102 -4.26 22.85 -6.24
C GLN A 102 -5.58 22.39 -5.62
N THR A 103 -5.74 21.10 -5.35
CA THR A 103 -6.94 20.57 -4.69
C THR A 103 -7.10 21.14 -3.28
N LEU A 104 -6.01 21.28 -2.52
CA LEU A 104 -6.02 21.93 -1.21
C LEU A 104 -6.46 23.41 -1.32
N ALA A 105 -5.94 24.14 -2.31
CA ALA A 105 -6.31 25.55 -2.53
C ALA A 105 -7.77 25.72 -2.97
N GLU A 106 -8.30 24.79 -3.77
CA GLU A 106 -9.68 24.83 -4.30
C GLU A 106 -10.73 24.49 -3.26
N TYR A 107 -10.50 23.43 -2.46
CA TYR A 107 -11.52 22.88 -1.53
C TYR A 107 -11.28 23.21 -0.05
N GLY A 108 -10.14 23.80 0.28
CA GLY A 108 -9.74 24.10 1.65
C GLY A 108 -9.17 22.88 2.41
N GLU A 109 -8.48 23.18 3.54
CA GLU A 109 -7.74 22.16 4.31
C GLU A 109 -8.67 21.11 4.91
N GLU A 110 -9.82 21.49 5.44
CA GLU A 110 -10.77 20.58 6.08
C GLU A 110 -11.25 19.51 5.09
N GLN A 111 -11.82 19.92 3.95
CA GLN A 111 -12.34 18.98 2.95
C GLN A 111 -11.22 18.14 2.32
N PHE A 112 -10.06 18.74 2.04
CA PHE A 112 -8.89 18.03 1.53
C PHE A 112 -8.43 16.92 2.50
N MET A 113 -8.37 17.23 3.80
CA MET A 113 -7.97 16.26 4.82
C MET A 113 -9.01 15.17 5.02
N LEU A 114 -10.31 15.48 4.95
CA LEU A 114 -11.40 14.50 4.96
C LEU A 114 -11.20 13.48 3.82
N TRP A 115 -11.09 13.93 2.58
CA TRP A 115 -10.87 13.02 1.44
C TRP A 115 -9.57 12.24 1.50
N ARG A 116 -8.54 12.84 2.08
CA ARG A 116 -7.20 12.22 2.09
C ARG A 116 -6.99 11.28 3.26
N ARG A 117 -7.54 11.55 4.42
CA ARG A 117 -7.13 10.92 5.68
C ARG A 117 -8.25 10.29 6.49
N SER A 118 -9.50 10.73 6.35
CA SER A 118 -10.60 10.15 7.11
C SER A 118 -10.76 8.65 6.83
N TYR A 119 -11.40 7.96 7.75
CA TYR A 119 -11.67 6.54 7.61
C TYR A 119 -12.80 6.26 6.63
N ASP A 120 -13.86 7.05 6.66
CA ASP A 120 -15.17 6.76 6.04
C ASP A 120 -15.66 7.79 5.00
N THR A 121 -14.89 8.85 4.73
CA THR A 121 -15.30 9.89 3.77
C THR A 121 -14.57 9.70 2.44
N PRO A 122 -15.24 9.18 1.38
CA PRO A 122 -14.63 9.02 0.07
C PRO A 122 -14.53 10.36 -0.69
N PRO A 123 -13.57 10.51 -1.61
CA PRO A 123 -13.62 11.56 -2.62
C PRO A 123 -14.85 11.42 -3.52
N PRO A 124 -15.20 12.47 -4.32
CA PRO A 124 -16.24 12.34 -5.33
C PRO A 124 -15.96 11.19 -6.30
N ALA A 125 -17.01 10.47 -6.71
CA ALA A 125 -16.89 9.36 -7.66
C ALA A 125 -16.34 9.85 -9.01
N ILE A 126 -15.51 9.02 -9.66
CA ILE A 126 -15.06 9.27 -11.01
C ILE A 126 -16.20 9.00 -11.99
N GLU A 127 -16.25 9.78 -13.07
CA GLU A 127 -17.21 9.53 -14.15
C GLU A 127 -16.74 8.36 -15.03
N ILE A 128 -17.66 7.44 -15.29
CA ILE A 128 -17.43 6.29 -16.19
C ILE A 128 -17.06 6.80 -17.58
N GLY A 129 -16.03 6.20 -18.19
CA GLY A 129 -15.52 6.61 -19.50
C GLY A 129 -14.63 7.86 -19.49
N SER A 130 -14.37 8.48 -18.32
CA SER A 130 -13.42 9.57 -18.21
C SER A 130 -11.97 9.08 -18.34
N GLU A 131 -11.03 10.00 -18.60
CA GLU A 131 -9.61 9.72 -18.89
C GLU A 131 -8.94 8.77 -17.88
N PHE A 132 -9.26 8.90 -16.60
CA PHE A 132 -8.63 8.13 -15.53
C PHE A 132 -9.57 7.10 -14.89
N SER A 133 -10.70 6.76 -15.53
CA SER A 133 -11.54 5.66 -15.09
C SER A 133 -10.94 4.31 -15.49
N GLN A 134 -11.30 3.23 -14.79
CA GLN A 134 -10.80 1.88 -15.04
C GLN A 134 -11.87 0.95 -15.59
N ASP A 135 -13.04 1.45 -15.97
CA ASP A 135 -14.18 0.66 -16.44
C ASP A 135 -13.90 -0.15 -17.72
N ALA A 136 -12.99 0.32 -18.58
CA ALA A 136 -12.53 -0.40 -19.77
C ALA A 136 -11.24 -1.21 -19.55
N ASP A 137 -10.70 -1.27 -18.34
CA ASP A 137 -9.43 -1.96 -18.07
C ASP A 137 -9.65 -3.47 -17.89
N ALA A 138 -9.08 -4.27 -18.79
CA ALA A 138 -9.20 -5.72 -18.79
C ALA A 138 -8.77 -6.41 -17.48
N ARG A 139 -7.91 -5.78 -16.67
CA ARG A 139 -7.50 -6.29 -15.35
C ARG A 139 -8.64 -6.40 -14.35
N TYR A 140 -9.71 -5.64 -14.57
CA TYR A 140 -10.87 -5.51 -13.68
C TYR A 140 -12.18 -5.96 -14.31
N ALA A 141 -12.14 -6.59 -15.47
CA ALA A 141 -13.32 -7.03 -16.21
C ALA A 141 -14.27 -7.91 -15.37
N ASP A 142 -13.69 -8.75 -14.47
CA ASP A 142 -14.46 -9.64 -13.60
C ASP A 142 -15.18 -8.92 -12.46
N LEU A 143 -14.90 -7.64 -12.22
CA LEU A 143 -15.56 -6.87 -11.15
C LEU A 143 -16.96 -6.40 -11.55
N GLY A 144 -17.20 -6.15 -12.84
CA GLY A 144 -18.50 -5.69 -13.30
C GLY A 144 -19.02 -4.49 -12.49
N ALA A 145 -20.19 -4.65 -11.87
CA ALA A 145 -20.83 -3.62 -11.06
C ALA A 145 -20.10 -3.36 -9.71
N ASP A 146 -19.23 -4.26 -9.27
CA ASP A 146 -18.45 -4.10 -8.03
C ASP A 146 -17.18 -3.25 -8.25
N MET A 147 -16.97 -2.74 -9.46
CA MET A 147 -15.85 -1.84 -9.78
C MET A 147 -15.99 -0.55 -8.97
N PRO A 148 -15.03 -0.19 -8.10
CA PRO A 148 -15.14 1.02 -7.32
C PRO A 148 -14.97 2.26 -8.22
N LEU A 149 -15.87 3.23 -8.08
CA LEU A 149 -15.74 4.55 -8.67
C LEU A 149 -15.07 5.57 -7.73
N THR A 150 -15.00 5.23 -6.46
CA THR A 150 -14.31 5.95 -5.39
C THR A 150 -14.21 5.05 -4.17
N GLU A 151 -13.26 5.29 -3.29
CA GLU A 151 -13.11 4.56 -2.01
C GLU A 151 -12.69 5.50 -0.88
N CYS A 152 -13.24 5.30 0.31
CA CYS A 152 -12.62 5.70 1.58
C CYS A 152 -11.74 4.56 2.12
N LEU A 153 -11.07 4.76 3.26
CA LEU A 153 -10.23 3.71 3.84
C LEU A 153 -11.04 2.50 4.32
N LYS A 154 -12.26 2.71 4.80
CA LYS A 154 -13.20 1.65 5.19
C LYS A 154 -13.48 0.68 4.05
N ASP A 155 -13.67 1.18 2.83
CA ASP A 155 -13.90 0.35 1.64
C ASP A 155 -12.67 -0.51 1.34
N VAL A 156 -11.47 0.07 1.48
CA VAL A 156 -10.22 -0.68 1.33
C VAL A 156 -10.10 -1.78 2.39
N VAL A 157 -10.48 -1.54 3.64
CA VAL A 157 -10.53 -2.57 4.70
C VAL A 157 -11.49 -3.69 4.29
N VAL A 158 -12.70 -3.35 3.85
CA VAL A 158 -13.74 -4.33 3.46
C VAL A 158 -13.25 -5.27 2.34
N ARG A 159 -12.53 -4.77 1.34
CA ARG A 159 -12.02 -5.63 0.27
C ARG A 159 -10.72 -6.36 0.59
N MET A 160 -9.91 -5.80 1.52
CA MET A 160 -8.59 -6.31 1.83
C MET A 160 -8.63 -7.46 2.86
N ILE A 161 -9.47 -7.36 3.91
CA ILE A 161 -9.52 -8.34 4.99
C ILE A 161 -9.92 -9.74 4.50
N PRO A 162 -10.91 -9.93 3.62
CA PRO A 162 -11.18 -11.25 3.04
C PRO A 162 -9.99 -11.86 2.30
N TYR A 163 -9.14 -11.05 1.67
CA TYR A 163 -7.91 -11.53 1.02
C TYR A 163 -6.82 -11.88 2.04
N TRP A 164 -6.70 -11.10 3.12
CA TRP A 164 -5.84 -11.43 4.26
C TRP A 164 -6.19 -12.81 4.81
N GLU A 165 -7.46 -13.07 5.09
CA GLU A 165 -7.95 -14.31 5.68
C GLU A 165 -7.84 -15.52 4.74
N SER A 166 -8.20 -15.34 3.45
CA SER A 166 -8.29 -16.44 2.48
C SER A 166 -6.97 -16.76 1.75
N SER A 167 -6.01 -15.84 1.75
CA SER A 167 -4.80 -15.97 0.93
C SER A 167 -3.51 -15.76 1.71
N ILE A 168 -3.41 -14.70 2.52
CA ILE A 168 -2.17 -14.39 3.25
C ILE A 168 -2.01 -15.29 4.49
N ILE A 169 -3.07 -15.44 5.30
CA ILE A 169 -3.05 -16.32 6.48
C ILE A 169 -2.70 -17.78 6.12
N PRO A 170 -3.24 -18.39 5.06
CA PRO A 170 -2.83 -19.76 4.67
C PRO A 170 -1.34 -19.90 4.38
N ASP A 171 -0.72 -18.92 3.72
CA ASP A 171 0.72 -18.94 3.46
C ASP A 171 1.54 -18.81 4.76
N LEU A 172 1.13 -17.92 5.66
CA LEU A 172 1.73 -17.83 7.00
C LEU A 172 1.59 -19.14 7.77
N LYS A 173 0.41 -19.77 7.76
CA LYS A 173 0.16 -21.08 8.41
C LYS A 173 1.03 -22.20 7.86
N SER A 174 1.41 -22.13 6.59
CA SER A 174 2.33 -23.11 5.99
C SER A 174 3.80 -22.91 6.41
N GLY A 175 4.07 -21.91 7.27
CA GLY A 175 5.41 -21.60 7.80
C GLY A 175 6.22 -20.67 6.90
N GLN A 176 5.61 -20.09 5.86
CA GLN A 176 6.28 -19.17 4.93
C GLN A 176 6.49 -17.79 5.55
N THR A 177 7.61 -17.16 5.23
CA THR A 177 7.82 -15.72 5.39
C THR A 177 7.11 -15.01 4.26
N VAL A 178 6.09 -14.22 4.59
CA VAL A 178 5.23 -13.55 3.60
C VAL A 178 5.65 -12.10 3.42
N LEU A 179 5.90 -11.69 2.16
CA LEU A 179 6.07 -10.30 1.77
C LEU A 179 4.79 -9.78 1.11
N VAL A 180 4.24 -8.68 1.62
CA VAL A 180 3.13 -7.95 0.99
C VAL A 180 3.69 -6.64 0.43
N THR A 181 3.81 -6.56 -0.90
CA THR A 181 4.23 -5.33 -1.58
C THR A 181 3.01 -4.63 -2.15
N ALA A 182 2.62 -3.51 -1.55
CA ALA A 182 1.37 -2.83 -1.87
C ALA A 182 1.47 -1.30 -1.76
N HIS A 183 0.41 -0.64 -1.32
CA HIS A 183 0.26 0.82 -1.40
C HIS A 183 -0.01 1.44 -0.03
N GLY A 184 0.06 2.78 0.02
CA GLY A 184 -0.14 3.51 1.27
C GLY A 184 -1.43 3.14 1.98
N ASN A 185 -2.58 3.16 1.30
CA ASN A 185 -3.86 2.90 1.95
C ASN A 185 -4.16 1.40 2.11
N SER A 186 -3.76 0.52 1.20
CA SER A 186 -3.93 -0.92 1.41
C SER A 186 -3.12 -1.43 2.60
N LEU A 187 -1.87 -0.95 2.77
CA LEU A 187 -1.07 -1.29 3.95
C LEU A 187 -1.59 -0.63 5.23
N ARG A 188 -2.12 0.62 5.17
CA ARG A 188 -2.80 1.24 6.31
C ARG A 188 -4.00 0.44 6.77
N ALA A 189 -4.79 -0.10 5.83
CA ALA A 189 -5.92 -0.97 6.13
C ALA A 189 -5.48 -2.25 6.85
N LEU A 190 -4.40 -2.89 6.40
CA LEU A 190 -3.85 -4.08 7.05
C LEU A 190 -3.28 -3.77 8.43
N VAL A 191 -2.48 -2.71 8.57
CA VAL A 191 -1.91 -2.30 9.86
C VAL A 191 -3.01 -1.90 10.85
N LYS A 192 -4.07 -1.19 10.39
CA LYS A 192 -5.24 -0.90 11.22
C LYS A 192 -5.85 -2.16 11.81
N HIS A 193 -6.02 -3.19 10.99
CA HIS A 193 -6.55 -4.49 11.41
C HIS A 193 -5.61 -5.19 12.40
N LEU A 194 -4.33 -5.30 12.09
CA LEU A 194 -3.33 -5.98 12.92
C LEU A 194 -3.16 -5.32 14.30
N ASP A 195 -3.02 -4.02 14.34
CA ASP A 195 -2.71 -3.26 15.56
C ASP A 195 -3.96 -2.85 16.34
N GLY A 196 -5.16 -3.01 15.77
CA GLY A 196 -6.42 -2.60 16.37
C GLY A 196 -6.53 -1.08 16.50
N ILE A 197 -6.03 -0.32 15.49
CA ILE A 197 -6.07 1.15 15.49
C ILE A 197 -7.51 1.63 15.34
N SER A 198 -7.92 2.65 16.10
CA SER A 198 -9.26 3.23 16.00
C SER A 198 -9.54 3.91 14.65
N ASP A 199 -10.80 4.24 14.38
CA ASP A 199 -11.17 4.95 13.15
C ASP A 199 -10.66 6.39 13.15
N GLU A 200 -10.54 6.99 14.33
CA GLU A 200 -10.00 8.32 14.54
C GLU A 200 -8.48 8.35 14.38
N ASP A 201 -7.78 7.40 15.04
CA ASP A 201 -6.31 7.38 15.08
C ASP A 201 -5.67 7.00 13.76
N ILE A 202 -6.38 6.25 12.90
CA ILE A 202 -5.86 5.80 11.61
C ILE A 202 -5.48 6.97 10.68
N ALA A 203 -6.07 8.14 10.87
CA ALA A 203 -5.74 9.34 10.09
C ALA A 203 -4.26 9.75 10.25
N GLY A 204 -3.66 9.48 11.42
CA GLY A 204 -2.27 9.78 11.73
C GLY A 204 -1.25 8.80 11.17
N LEU A 205 -1.67 7.58 10.77
CA LEU A 205 -0.75 6.55 10.28
C LEU A 205 -0.24 6.87 8.86
N ASN A 206 1.07 6.88 8.70
CA ASN A 206 1.74 7.00 7.41
C ASN A 206 2.71 5.83 7.20
N ILE A 207 2.66 5.21 6.03
CA ILE A 207 3.59 4.14 5.63
C ILE A 207 4.58 4.75 4.61
N PRO A 208 5.88 4.78 4.91
CA PRO A 208 6.90 5.30 3.99
C PRO A 208 7.09 4.39 2.78
N THR A 209 7.57 4.94 1.66
CA THR A 209 7.93 4.18 0.45
C THR A 209 9.24 3.42 0.66
N GLY A 210 9.34 2.22 0.09
CA GLY A 210 10.59 1.47 -0.05
C GLY A 210 11.25 0.96 1.24
N ILE A 211 10.65 1.19 2.41
CA ILE A 211 11.22 0.74 3.69
C ILE A 211 10.36 -0.41 4.25
N PRO A 212 10.93 -1.64 4.37
CA PRO A 212 10.18 -2.77 4.88
C PRO A 212 9.76 -2.58 6.34
N LEU A 213 8.50 -2.90 6.64
CA LEU A 213 7.93 -2.99 7.98
C LEU A 213 7.70 -4.46 8.32
N TYR A 214 8.43 -4.95 9.29
CA TYR A 214 8.36 -6.34 9.74
C TYR A 214 7.41 -6.49 10.91
N TYR A 215 6.55 -7.51 10.83
CA TYR A 215 5.71 -8.00 11.90
C TYR A 215 6.04 -9.45 12.25
N GLU A 216 6.24 -9.69 13.52
CA GLU A 216 6.17 -11.02 14.11
C GLU A 216 4.76 -11.21 14.65
N LEU A 217 4.06 -12.29 14.21
CA LEU A 217 2.68 -12.56 14.59
C LEU A 217 2.62 -13.84 15.44
N ASP A 218 1.77 -13.83 16.45
CA ASP A 218 1.52 -15.01 17.31
C ASP A 218 0.63 -16.06 16.64
N SER A 219 0.24 -17.08 17.37
CA SER A 219 -0.62 -18.18 16.89
C SER A 219 -2.03 -17.75 16.49
N ASN A 220 -2.47 -16.57 16.89
CA ASN A 220 -3.76 -15.95 16.54
C ASN A 220 -3.63 -14.90 15.45
N PHE A 221 -2.45 -14.76 14.83
CA PHE A 221 -2.09 -13.71 13.87
C PHE A 221 -2.15 -12.29 14.44
N ALA A 222 -2.12 -12.16 15.77
CA ALA A 222 -1.95 -10.87 16.41
C ALA A 222 -0.47 -10.48 16.45
N PRO A 223 -0.11 -9.19 16.28
CA PRO A 223 1.26 -8.76 16.34
C PRO A 223 1.83 -8.93 17.76
N VAL A 224 3.00 -9.55 17.87
CA VAL A 224 3.74 -9.66 19.13
C VAL A 224 4.11 -8.26 19.65
N LYS A 225 4.42 -7.34 18.71
CA LYS A 225 4.65 -5.94 18.97
C LYS A 225 3.79 -5.09 18.03
N LYS A 226 2.88 -4.31 18.57
CA LYS A 226 2.09 -3.34 17.80
C LYS A 226 3.00 -2.32 17.10
N GLY A 227 2.63 -1.94 15.89
CA GLY A 227 3.41 -1.06 15.04
C GLY A 227 4.56 -1.74 14.31
N GLY A 228 4.83 -3.02 14.59
CA GLY A 228 5.93 -3.75 13.95
C GLY A 228 7.31 -3.12 14.16
N GLU A 229 8.23 -3.40 13.24
CA GLU A 229 9.59 -2.84 13.24
C GLU A 229 9.99 -2.47 11.81
N TYR A 230 10.27 -1.17 11.56
CA TYR A 230 10.90 -0.77 10.31
C TYR A 230 12.35 -1.22 10.26
N LEU A 231 12.81 -1.77 9.13
CA LEU A 231 14.19 -2.26 9.00
C LEU A 231 15.23 -1.12 8.97
N ASP A 232 14.80 0.11 8.65
CA ASP A 232 15.56 1.34 8.80
C ASP A 232 14.69 2.37 9.55
N PRO A 233 14.68 2.35 10.90
CA PRO A 233 13.80 3.21 11.70
C PRO A 233 14.07 4.70 11.51
N ALA A 234 15.33 5.10 11.30
CA ALA A 234 15.72 6.49 11.11
C ALA A 234 15.19 7.03 9.79
N ALA A 235 15.45 6.33 8.68
CA ALA A 235 14.92 6.69 7.38
C ALA A 235 13.37 6.65 7.35
N ALA A 236 12.75 5.70 8.06
CA ALA A 236 11.30 5.62 8.17
C ALA A 236 10.70 6.86 8.86
N ALA A 237 11.30 7.31 9.96
CA ALA A 237 10.83 8.50 10.67
C ALA A 237 10.87 9.76 9.81
N ASP A 238 11.93 9.96 9.02
CA ASP A 238 12.07 11.10 8.12
C ASP A 238 11.09 11.02 6.92
N ALA A 239 10.95 9.84 6.34
CA ALA A 239 10.01 9.62 5.23
C ALA A 239 8.53 9.77 5.68
N ILE A 240 8.17 9.32 6.88
CA ILE A 240 6.82 9.51 7.46
C ILE A 240 6.49 11.01 7.58
N LYS A 241 7.43 11.84 8.05
CA LYS A 241 7.27 13.30 8.10
C LYS A 241 7.09 13.90 6.71
N ALA A 242 7.85 13.42 5.71
CA ALA A 242 7.73 13.89 4.33
C ALA A 242 6.35 13.56 3.73
N VAL A 243 5.81 12.35 3.99
CA VAL A 243 4.46 11.95 3.54
C VAL A 243 3.37 12.79 4.22
N ALA A 244 3.52 13.13 5.50
CA ALA A 244 2.56 13.97 6.22
C ALA A 244 2.46 15.37 5.62
N ASN A 245 3.56 15.92 5.09
CA ASN A 245 3.65 17.25 4.51
C ASN A 245 3.31 17.32 3.01
N GLN A 246 2.95 16.21 2.35
CA GLN A 246 2.45 16.22 0.98
C GLN A 246 1.15 17.04 0.89
N GLY A 247 1.07 17.96 -0.06
CA GLY A 247 -0.02 18.91 -0.20
C GLY A 247 0.32 20.33 0.29
N LYS A 248 1.39 20.47 1.08
CA LYS A 248 1.94 21.78 1.48
C LYS A 248 3.16 22.21 0.64
N LYS A 249 3.47 21.43 -0.40
CA LYS A 249 4.55 21.72 -1.36
C LYS A 249 4.01 22.34 -2.64
#